data_9db2657ea1abe326ef0da4eb3e919d0b
#
_entry.id   9db2657ea1abe326ef0da4eb3e919d0b
#
_cell.length_a   1.000
_cell.length_b   1.000
_cell.length_c   1.000
_cell.angle_alpha   90.00
_cell.angle_beta   90.00
_cell.angle_gamma   90.00
#
_symmetry.space_group_name_H-M   'P 1'
#
loop_
_entity.id
_entity.type
_entity.pdbx_description
1 polymer ?
#
loop_
_entity_poly.entity_id
_entity_poly.type
_entity_poly.pdbx_seq_one_letter_code
_entity_poly.pdbx_strand_id
1 'polypeptide(L)'
;LDFSGQIISSSRIRSGKIDPDGNPWLQQQLRTKDIKMVSSLDNELKTPMGILFEGPEEFPEVAMTEALEFIDQQHSSIIAVGDVSVATLLEMGVVPDIGIIDGMTKRQELGDSEKVNTTGFQHILSAVNPPGHLTPSLIQAIDEALNNEYPSVINVDGEEDLAPIIIHCLAPIGTAVIYGQPKVGVVVQISTLEVKTRCRNILSMFEVIG
;
A
#
# COMPACT_ATOMS: atom_id res chain seq x y z
N LEU A 1 -22.47 -8.02 17.69
CA LEU A 1 -21.24 -8.81 17.58
C LEU A 1 -20.76 -8.73 16.13
N ASP A 2 -19.45 -8.79 15.91
CA ASP A 2 -18.86 -8.85 14.57
C ASP A 2 -18.88 -10.30 14.01
N PHE A 3 -18.30 -10.49 12.84
CA PHE A 3 -18.18 -11.79 12.16
C PHE A 3 -17.43 -12.88 12.97
N SER A 4 -16.62 -12.48 13.96
CA SER A 4 -15.88 -13.39 14.85
C SER A 4 -16.57 -13.60 16.21
N GLY A 5 -17.76 -13.05 16.42
CA GLY A 5 -18.51 -13.11 17.67
C GLY A 5 -18.01 -12.13 18.75
N GLN A 6 -17.16 -11.18 18.41
CA GLN A 6 -16.67 -10.16 19.35
C GLN A 6 -17.52 -8.88 19.29
N ILE A 7 -17.49 -8.10 20.37
CA ILE A 7 -18.24 -6.83 20.42
C ILE A 7 -17.66 -5.83 19.40
N ILE A 8 -18.55 -5.24 18.60
CA ILE A 8 -18.21 -4.14 17.72
C ILE A 8 -17.88 -2.92 18.60
N SER A 9 -16.69 -2.37 18.43
CA SER A 9 -16.25 -1.19 19.18
C SER A 9 -15.57 -0.18 18.26
N SER A 10 -15.61 1.09 18.65
CA SER A 10 -14.92 2.16 17.90
C SER A 10 -13.41 1.91 17.78
N SER A 11 -12.80 1.26 18.77
CA SER A 11 -11.37 0.89 18.71
C SER A 11 -11.11 -0.13 17.62
N ARG A 12 -11.94 -1.16 17.49
CA ARG A 12 -11.78 -2.18 16.44
C ARG A 12 -12.09 -1.65 15.04
N ILE A 13 -13.03 -0.71 14.92
CA ILE A 13 -13.29 -0.01 13.66
C ILE A 13 -12.07 0.85 13.28
N ARG A 14 -11.54 1.65 14.21
CA ARG A 14 -10.36 2.50 13.97
C ARG A 14 -9.10 1.70 13.65
N SER A 15 -8.92 0.52 14.25
CA SER A 15 -7.80 -0.37 13.93
C SER A 15 -7.89 -1.00 12.54
N GLY A 16 -8.94 -0.70 11.77
CA GLY A 16 -9.11 -1.19 10.41
C GLY A 16 -9.52 -2.66 10.29
N LYS A 17 -9.83 -3.34 11.41
CA LYS A 17 -10.15 -4.77 11.41
C LYS A 17 -11.56 -5.09 10.92
N ILE A 18 -12.52 -4.20 11.21
CA ILE A 18 -13.93 -4.37 10.86
C ILE A 18 -14.53 -3.05 10.39
N ASP A 19 -15.60 -3.13 9.60
CA ASP A 19 -16.46 -2.01 9.27
C ASP A 19 -17.45 -1.68 10.41
N PRO A 20 -18.23 -0.59 10.31
CA PRO A 20 -19.22 -0.24 11.32
C PRO A 20 -20.30 -1.30 11.57
N ASP A 21 -20.55 -2.17 10.60
CA ASP A 21 -21.52 -3.27 10.70
C ASP A 21 -20.90 -4.56 11.27
N GLY A 22 -19.58 -4.54 11.52
CA GLY A 22 -18.85 -5.68 12.10
C GLY A 22 -18.34 -6.69 11.07
N ASN A 23 -18.35 -6.36 9.77
CA ASN A 23 -17.81 -7.21 8.73
C ASN A 23 -16.32 -6.95 8.52
N PRO A 24 -15.51 -7.95 8.12
CA PRO A 24 -14.14 -7.71 7.72
C PRO A 24 -14.09 -6.87 6.43
N TRP A 25 -13.12 -5.95 6.37
CA TRP A 25 -12.90 -5.16 5.16
C TRP A 25 -12.43 -6.02 3.99
N LEU A 26 -11.56 -7.01 4.28
CA LEU A 26 -11.09 -7.97 3.30
C LEU A 26 -11.84 -9.30 3.47
N GLN A 27 -12.49 -9.76 2.41
CA GLN A 27 -13.20 -11.04 2.42
C GLN A 27 -12.23 -12.19 2.65
N GLN A 28 -12.62 -13.17 3.48
CA GLN A 28 -11.77 -14.30 3.86
C GLN A 28 -11.26 -15.12 2.66
N GLN A 29 -12.07 -15.27 1.63
CA GLN A 29 -11.67 -16.00 0.41
C GLN A 29 -10.46 -15.37 -0.30
N LEU A 30 -10.28 -14.04 -0.22
CA LEU A 30 -9.16 -13.33 -0.83
C LEU A 30 -7.82 -13.62 -0.12
N ARG A 31 -7.87 -14.16 1.09
CA ARG A 31 -6.69 -14.59 1.85
C ARG A 31 -6.16 -15.97 1.43
N THR A 32 -6.88 -16.68 0.59
CA THR A 32 -6.56 -18.08 0.21
C THR A 32 -6.56 -18.32 -1.29
N LYS A 33 -7.00 -17.35 -2.09
CA LYS A 33 -7.08 -17.46 -3.54
C LYS A 33 -6.47 -16.25 -4.20
N ASP A 34 -5.80 -16.49 -5.31
CA ASP A 34 -5.33 -15.42 -6.18
C ASP A 34 -6.53 -14.72 -6.81
N ILE A 35 -6.45 -13.41 -6.91
CA ILE A 35 -7.41 -12.61 -7.68
C ILE A 35 -6.69 -11.81 -8.74
N LYS A 36 -7.36 -11.60 -9.88
CA LYS A 36 -6.82 -10.90 -11.03
C LYS A 36 -7.69 -9.71 -11.40
N MET A 37 -7.03 -8.61 -11.70
CA MET A 37 -7.68 -7.41 -12.20
C MET A 37 -8.33 -7.68 -13.56
N VAL A 38 -9.56 -7.23 -13.73
CA VAL A 38 -10.25 -7.26 -15.03
C VAL A 38 -9.93 -5.99 -15.82
N SER A 39 -9.82 -6.09 -17.13
CA SER A 39 -9.45 -4.96 -17.99
C SER A 39 -10.41 -3.76 -17.91
N SER A 40 -11.65 -3.97 -17.49
CA SER A 40 -12.61 -2.87 -17.26
C SER A 40 -12.21 -1.92 -16.13
N LEU A 41 -11.33 -2.34 -15.22
CA LEU A 41 -10.81 -1.52 -14.11
C LEU A 41 -9.59 -0.68 -14.49
N ASP A 42 -8.93 -0.96 -15.62
CA ASP A 42 -7.71 -0.26 -16.03
C ASP A 42 -7.85 1.27 -16.01
N ASN A 43 -8.95 1.80 -16.53
CA ASN A 43 -9.16 3.25 -16.60
C ASN A 43 -9.48 3.86 -15.23
N GLU A 44 -10.17 3.12 -14.35
CA GLU A 44 -10.49 3.57 -13.01
C GLU A 44 -9.24 3.64 -12.13
N LEU A 45 -8.37 2.64 -12.24
CA LEU A 45 -7.16 2.54 -11.41
C LEU A 45 -6.00 3.42 -11.91
N LYS A 46 -6.02 3.88 -13.17
CA LYS A 46 -5.07 4.88 -13.67
C LYS A 46 -5.31 6.29 -13.12
N THR A 47 -6.50 6.56 -12.61
CA THR A 47 -6.79 7.83 -11.96
C THR A 47 -6.30 7.77 -10.51
N PRO A 48 -5.47 8.73 -10.06
CA PRO A 48 -5.02 8.78 -8.67
C PRO A 48 -6.20 8.70 -7.71
N MET A 49 -6.13 7.80 -6.74
CA MET A 49 -7.19 7.65 -5.75
C MET A 49 -7.08 8.62 -4.57
N GLY A 50 -5.98 9.38 -4.50
CA GLY A 50 -5.65 10.30 -3.42
C GLY A 50 -5.33 11.72 -3.91
N ILE A 51 -4.71 12.50 -3.05
CA ILE A 51 -4.21 13.84 -3.37
C ILE A 51 -2.89 13.69 -4.13
N LEU A 52 -2.81 14.31 -5.29
CA LEU A 52 -1.60 14.36 -6.11
C LEU A 52 -0.78 15.59 -5.72
N PHE A 53 0.48 15.36 -5.39
CA PHE A 53 1.51 16.37 -5.22
C PHE A 53 2.41 16.32 -6.45
N GLU A 54 2.42 17.39 -7.23
CA GLU A 54 3.15 17.45 -8.51
C GLU A 54 4.61 17.84 -8.29
N GLY A 55 5.50 17.22 -9.06
CA GLY A 55 6.92 17.54 -9.04
C GLY A 55 7.64 16.95 -10.24
N PRO A 56 8.84 17.50 -10.58
CA PRO A 56 9.62 16.99 -11.70
C PRO A 56 10.12 15.57 -11.42
N GLU A 57 10.12 14.73 -12.45
CA GLU A 57 10.55 13.31 -12.36
C GLU A 57 12.01 13.19 -11.88
N GLU A 58 12.86 14.15 -12.30
CA GLU A 58 14.30 14.19 -11.94
C GLU A 58 14.53 14.59 -10.47
N PHE A 59 13.53 15.17 -9.82
CA PHE A 59 13.61 15.67 -8.44
C PHE A 59 12.37 15.23 -7.64
N PRO A 60 12.21 13.92 -7.39
CA PRO A 60 11.01 13.38 -6.72
C PRO A 60 10.85 13.90 -5.28
N GLU A 61 11.94 14.37 -4.64
CA GLU A 61 11.90 14.97 -3.31
C GLU A 61 11.09 16.26 -3.24
N VAL A 62 10.85 16.95 -4.35
CA VAL A 62 10.03 18.18 -4.39
C VAL A 62 8.59 17.84 -4.06
N ALA A 63 7.97 16.91 -4.80
CA ALA A 63 6.61 16.43 -4.52
C ALA A 63 6.53 15.72 -3.17
N MET A 64 7.57 14.96 -2.80
CA MET A 64 7.59 14.22 -1.53
C MET A 64 7.64 15.16 -0.33
N THR A 65 8.30 16.31 -0.42
CA THR A 65 8.33 17.32 0.66
C THR A 65 6.92 17.83 0.96
N GLU A 66 6.17 18.24 -0.05
CA GLU A 66 4.79 18.71 0.12
C GLU A 66 3.87 17.60 0.65
N ALA A 67 4.07 16.38 0.17
CA ALA A 67 3.34 15.21 0.65
C ALA A 67 3.59 14.94 2.14
N LEU A 68 4.86 15.02 2.59
CA LEU A 68 5.22 14.83 4.00
C LEU A 68 4.67 15.94 4.88
N GLU A 69 4.71 17.21 4.45
CA GLU A 69 4.08 18.32 5.19
C GLU A 69 2.57 18.10 5.38
N PHE A 70 1.89 17.60 4.35
CA PHE A 70 0.47 17.23 4.46
C PHE A 70 0.25 16.09 5.46
N ILE A 71 1.09 15.04 5.44
CA ILE A 71 0.97 13.88 6.31
C ILE A 71 1.26 14.24 7.77
N ASP A 72 2.28 15.06 8.03
CA ASP A 72 2.67 15.47 9.38
C ASP A 72 1.52 16.19 10.10
N GLN A 73 0.76 17.02 9.38
CA GLN A 73 -0.45 17.65 9.90
C GLN A 73 -1.53 16.65 10.33
N GLN A 74 -1.52 15.44 9.79
CA GLN A 74 -2.48 14.38 10.10
C GLN A 74 -1.97 13.41 11.19
N HIS A 75 -0.70 13.50 11.60
CA HIS A 75 -0.03 12.55 12.52
C HIS A 75 -0.26 11.08 12.14
N SER A 76 -0.09 10.78 10.86
CA SER A 76 -0.40 9.47 10.28
C SER A 76 0.82 8.57 10.25
N SER A 77 0.64 7.25 10.42
CA SER A 77 1.63 6.26 9.99
C SER A 77 1.73 6.26 8.47
N ILE A 78 2.94 5.97 7.97
CA ILE A 78 3.28 6.05 6.55
C ILE A 78 3.53 4.67 5.98
N ILE A 79 2.83 4.33 4.90
CA ILE A 79 3.13 3.17 4.06
C ILE A 79 3.48 3.67 2.67
N ALA A 80 4.69 3.34 2.21
CA ALA A 80 5.18 3.74 0.90
C ALA A 80 5.19 2.55 -0.06
N VAL A 81 4.68 2.74 -1.28
CA VAL A 81 4.61 1.72 -2.34
C VAL A 81 5.39 2.21 -3.56
N GLY A 82 6.23 1.33 -4.08
CA GLY A 82 7.11 1.58 -5.22
C GLY A 82 8.52 1.98 -4.84
N ASP A 83 9.49 1.50 -5.62
CA ASP A 83 10.93 1.68 -5.41
C ASP A 83 11.31 3.16 -5.26
N VAL A 84 10.81 4.02 -6.17
CA VAL A 84 11.11 5.45 -6.15
C VAL A 84 10.57 6.13 -4.90
N SER A 85 9.33 5.84 -4.51
CA SER A 85 8.71 6.43 -3.32
C SER A 85 9.45 6.06 -2.05
N VAL A 86 9.81 4.78 -1.90
CA VAL A 86 10.56 4.27 -0.74
C VAL A 86 11.98 4.84 -0.72
N ALA A 87 12.69 4.83 -1.86
CA ALA A 87 14.04 5.36 -1.95
C ALA A 87 14.09 6.86 -1.62
N THR A 88 13.18 7.66 -2.19
CA THR A 88 13.11 9.10 -1.93
C THR A 88 12.90 9.39 -0.45
N LEU A 89 11.99 8.69 0.22
CA LEU A 89 11.77 8.86 1.67
C LEU A 89 13.04 8.56 2.47
N LEU A 90 13.71 7.44 2.17
CA LEU A 90 14.95 7.05 2.86
C LEU A 90 16.08 8.06 2.63
N GLU A 91 16.24 8.59 1.41
CA GLU A 91 17.21 9.65 1.08
C GLU A 91 16.92 10.96 1.83
N MET A 92 15.65 11.26 2.08
CA MET A 92 15.21 12.39 2.91
C MET A 92 15.34 12.12 4.42
N GLY A 93 15.81 10.94 4.83
CA GLY A 93 15.98 10.55 6.24
C GLY A 93 14.66 10.10 6.91
N VAL A 94 13.62 9.83 6.14
CA VAL A 94 12.33 9.35 6.62
C VAL A 94 12.20 7.85 6.35
N VAL A 95 12.10 7.04 7.41
CA VAL A 95 11.83 5.61 7.28
C VAL A 95 10.32 5.41 7.40
N PRO A 96 9.60 4.97 6.35
CA PRO A 96 8.18 4.67 6.46
C PRO A 96 7.97 3.44 7.37
N ASP A 97 6.78 3.34 8.00
CA ASP A 97 6.43 2.17 8.81
C ASP A 97 6.43 0.88 7.98
N ILE A 98 5.99 0.99 6.71
CA ILE A 98 6.07 -0.11 5.74
C ILE A 98 6.52 0.45 4.39
N GLY A 99 7.55 -0.18 3.80
CA GLY A 99 7.95 0.01 2.42
C GLY A 99 7.57 -1.23 1.60
N ILE A 100 7.01 -1.06 0.41
CA ILE A 100 6.73 -2.16 -0.53
C ILE A 100 7.46 -1.85 -1.84
N ILE A 101 8.33 -2.77 -2.26
CA ILE A 101 9.22 -2.59 -3.41
C ILE A 101 9.25 -3.87 -4.27
N ASP A 102 9.40 -3.73 -5.58
CA ASP A 102 9.58 -4.85 -6.50
C ASP A 102 11.04 -5.00 -6.99
N GLY A 103 11.88 -4.00 -6.73
CA GLY A 103 13.28 -3.98 -7.17
C GLY A 103 13.45 -3.91 -8.69
N MET A 104 12.39 -3.60 -9.45
CA MET A 104 12.39 -3.59 -10.92
C MET A 104 12.81 -2.24 -11.51
N THR A 105 12.47 -1.14 -10.86
CA THR A 105 12.62 0.22 -11.41
C THR A 105 14.06 0.55 -11.82
N LYS A 106 15.06 -0.04 -11.14
CA LYS A 106 16.48 0.20 -11.44
C LYS A 106 17.18 -0.98 -12.16
N ARG A 107 16.54 -2.13 -12.33
CA ARG A 107 17.14 -3.27 -13.06
C ARG A 107 17.27 -3.05 -14.56
N GLN A 108 16.46 -2.17 -15.16
CA GLN A 108 16.44 -1.95 -16.61
C GLN A 108 17.43 -0.87 -17.07
N GLU A 109 17.85 0.05 -16.22
CA GLU A 109 18.65 1.21 -16.63
C GLU A 109 20.11 1.22 -16.11
N LEU A 110 20.39 0.61 -14.97
CA LEU A 110 21.70 0.66 -14.33
C LEU A 110 22.01 -0.71 -13.69
N GLY A 111 23.10 -1.33 -14.07
CA GLY A 111 23.50 -2.65 -13.58
C GLY A 111 23.41 -2.83 -12.05
N ASP A 112 23.61 -4.07 -11.56
CA ASP A 112 23.43 -4.62 -10.18
C ASP A 112 23.76 -3.76 -8.94
N SER A 113 24.09 -2.49 -9.09
CA SER A 113 24.63 -1.63 -8.03
C SER A 113 23.63 -0.70 -7.33
N GLU A 114 22.38 -0.64 -7.74
CA GLU A 114 21.41 0.30 -7.15
C GLU A 114 20.11 -0.35 -6.67
N LYS A 115 20.22 -1.35 -5.80
CA LYS A 115 19.07 -1.81 -5.00
C LYS A 115 18.67 -0.71 -4.03
N VAL A 116 17.36 -0.55 -3.77
CA VAL A 116 16.86 0.32 -2.70
C VAL A 116 17.61 -0.01 -1.41
N ASN A 117 18.23 0.99 -0.80
CA ASN A 117 18.93 0.79 0.46
C ASN A 117 17.90 0.54 1.57
N THR A 118 17.79 -0.69 2.04
CA THR A 118 16.80 -1.09 3.06
C THR A 118 17.34 -0.97 4.49
N THR A 119 18.47 -0.31 4.71
CA THR A 119 19.15 -0.25 6.02
C THR A 119 18.28 0.36 7.14
N GLY A 120 17.29 1.16 6.82
CA GLY A 120 16.35 1.75 7.78
C GLY A 120 15.28 0.78 8.30
N PHE A 121 15.02 -0.31 7.59
CA PHE A 121 14.03 -1.30 7.99
C PHE A 121 14.63 -2.37 8.87
N GLN A 122 13.90 -2.76 9.91
CA GLN A 122 14.34 -3.79 10.86
C GLN A 122 13.73 -5.16 10.55
N HIS A 123 12.66 -5.19 9.77
CA HIS A 123 11.97 -6.42 9.39
C HIS A 123 11.86 -6.51 7.86
N ILE A 124 12.29 -7.63 7.29
CA ILE A 124 12.30 -7.87 5.84
C ILE A 124 11.37 -9.02 5.52
N LEU A 125 10.37 -8.75 4.72
CA LEU A 125 9.38 -9.72 4.24
C LEU A 125 9.53 -9.92 2.72
N SER A 126 8.99 -11.02 2.22
CA SER A 126 8.95 -11.31 0.79
C SER A 126 7.56 -11.76 0.38
N ALA A 127 7.14 -11.36 -0.81
CA ALA A 127 5.88 -11.78 -1.40
C ALA A 127 6.06 -12.09 -2.88
N VAL A 128 5.21 -12.96 -3.42
CA VAL A 128 5.11 -13.22 -4.87
C VAL A 128 3.78 -12.68 -5.34
N ASN A 129 3.81 -11.75 -6.31
CA ASN A 129 2.60 -11.11 -6.83
C ASN A 129 2.73 -10.83 -8.34
N PRO A 130 2.29 -11.75 -9.20
CA PRO A 130 2.38 -11.56 -10.64
C PRO A 130 1.66 -10.31 -11.13
N PRO A 131 2.05 -9.74 -12.31
CA PRO A 131 1.43 -8.56 -12.88
C PRO A 131 -0.10 -8.62 -12.94
N GLY A 132 -0.76 -7.57 -12.46
CA GLY A 132 -2.22 -7.46 -12.45
C GLY A 132 -2.92 -8.40 -11.47
N HIS A 133 -2.20 -9.04 -10.55
CA HIS A 133 -2.75 -9.93 -9.53
C HIS A 133 -2.70 -9.30 -8.13
N LEU A 134 -3.50 -9.87 -7.23
CA LEU A 134 -3.35 -9.74 -5.78
C LEU A 134 -3.39 -11.15 -5.19
N THR A 135 -2.28 -11.55 -4.60
CA THR A 135 -2.08 -12.92 -4.12
C THR A 135 -2.21 -13.04 -2.61
N PRO A 136 -2.55 -14.22 -2.08
CA PRO A 136 -2.47 -14.49 -0.64
C PRO A 136 -1.08 -14.20 -0.05
N SER A 137 -0.01 -14.41 -0.83
CA SER A 137 1.37 -14.12 -0.42
C SER A 137 1.56 -12.62 -0.11
N LEU A 138 1.13 -11.72 -1.00
CA LEU A 138 1.20 -10.29 -0.78
C LEU A 138 0.30 -9.84 0.38
N ILE A 139 -0.93 -10.36 0.44
CA ILE A 139 -1.89 -10.06 1.51
C ILE A 139 -1.33 -10.46 2.88
N GLN A 140 -0.72 -11.64 2.99
CA GLN A 140 -0.11 -12.12 4.22
C GLN A 140 1.07 -11.25 4.65
N ALA A 141 1.95 -10.88 3.71
CA ALA A 141 3.11 -10.02 4.01
C ALA A 141 2.67 -8.63 4.50
N ILE A 142 1.63 -8.03 3.88
CA ILE A 142 1.07 -6.75 4.33
C ILE A 142 0.45 -6.90 5.72
N ASP A 143 -0.34 -7.94 5.97
CA ASP A 143 -0.97 -8.17 7.27
C ASP A 143 0.07 -8.39 8.38
N GLU A 144 1.16 -9.12 8.08
CA GLU A 144 2.29 -9.32 8.99
C GLU A 144 3.01 -8.00 9.29
N ALA A 145 3.34 -7.21 8.26
CA ALA A 145 3.98 -5.91 8.42
C ALA A 145 3.13 -4.94 9.27
N LEU A 146 1.80 -4.90 9.04
CA LEU A 146 0.87 -4.05 9.80
C LEU A 146 0.75 -4.44 11.29
N ASN A 147 1.09 -5.68 11.65
CA ASN A 147 1.10 -6.15 13.04
C ASN A 147 2.50 -6.11 13.68
N ASN A 148 3.52 -5.66 12.96
CA ASN A 148 4.88 -5.53 13.48
C ASN A 148 5.05 -4.17 14.18
N GLU A 149 5.85 -4.13 15.23
CA GLU A 149 6.19 -2.91 15.98
C GLU A 149 7.33 -2.10 15.33
N TYR A 150 8.06 -2.72 14.40
CA TYR A 150 9.23 -2.13 13.76
C TYR A 150 8.98 -1.87 12.27
N PRO A 151 9.66 -0.85 11.69
CA PRO A 151 9.58 -0.59 10.26
C PRO A 151 9.92 -1.84 9.44
N SER A 152 9.02 -2.16 8.51
CA SER A 152 9.10 -3.37 7.69
C SER A 152 9.23 -3.02 6.20
N VAL A 153 10.03 -3.79 5.46
CA VAL A 153 10.05 -3.74 3.99
C VAL A 153 9.55 -5.05 3.41
N ILE A 154 8.68 -4.98 2.42
CA ILE A 154 8.17 -6.13 1.67
C ILE A 154 8.81 -6.10 0.28
N ASN A 155 9.64 -7.11 -0.02
CA ASN A 155 10.19 -7.33 -1.35
C ASN A 155 9.20 -8.18 -2.16
N VAL A 156 8.65 -7.61 -3.23
CA VAL A 156 7.68 -8.28 -4.10
C VAL A 156 8.40 -8.87 -5.30
N ASP A 157 8.25 -10.16 -5.51
CA ASP A 157 8.61 -10.81 -6.78
C ASP A 157 7.40 -10.69 -7.72
N GLY A 158 7.43 -9.68 -8.60
CA GLY A 158 6.35 -9.32 -9.50
C GLY A 158 6.04 -7.83 -9.51
N GLU A 159 4.78 -7.44 -9.27
CA GLU A 159 4.31 -6.05 -9.26
C GLU A 159 3.60 -5.69 -7.95
N GLU A 160 3.84 -4.48 -7.44
CA GLU A 160 3.25 -3.93 -6.21
C GLU A 160 2.17 -2.86 -6.46
N ASP A 161 1.93 -2.46 -7.70
CA ASP A 161 1.05 -1.34 -8.08
C ASP A 161 -0.36 -1.42 -7.50
N LEU A 162 -0.89 -2.63 -7.32
CA LEU A 162 -2.21 -2.87 -6.77
C LEU A 162 -2.22 -3.01 -5.24
N ALA A 163 -1.04 -3.04 -4.59
CA ALA A 163 -0.93 -3.17 -3.14
C ALA A 163 -1.71 -2.10 -2.35
N PRO A 164 -1.79 -0.82 -2.80
CA PRO A 164 -2.57 0.20 -2.10
C PRO A 164 -4.02 -0.21 -1.81
N ILE A 165 -4.66 -0.98 -2.69
CA ILE A 165 -6.04 -1.44 -2.52
C ILE A 165 -6.16 -2.36 -1.29
N ILE A 166 -5.23 -3.31 -1.15
CA ILE A 166 -5.17 -4.23 0.01
C ILE A 166 -4.77 -3.49 1.28
N ILE A 167 -3.77 -2.60 1.18
CA ILE A 167 -3.31 -1.80 2.32
C ILE A 167 -4.49 -1.04 2.92
N HIS A 168 -5.27 -0.32 2.10
CA HIS A 168 -6.44 0.41 2.62
C HIS A 168 -7.48 -0.50 3.25
N CYS A 169 -7.66 -1.73 2.79
CA CYS A 169 -8.57 -2.68 3.44
C CYS A 169 -8.04 -3.16 4.81
N LEU A 170 -6.73 -3.30 4.99
CA LEU A 170 -6.14 -3.89 6.18
C LEU A 170 -5.63 -2.86 7.20
N ALA A 171 -5.09 -1.72 6.73
CA ALA A 171 -4.47 -0.71 7.59
C ALA A 171 -5.47 -0.02 8.52
N PRO A 172 -5.01 0.51 9.66
CA PRO A 172 -5.82 1.37 10.53
C PRO A 172 -6.35 2.61 9.80
N ILE A 173 -7.48 3.15 10.29
CA ILE A 173 -7.97 4.46 9.84
C ILE A 173 -6.95 5.52 10.24
N GLY A 174 -6.66 6.43 9.32
CA GLY A 174 -5.66 7.48 9.48
C GLY A 174 -4.30 7.14 8.88
N THR A 175 -4.04 5.90 8.44
CA THR A 175 -2.79 5.54 7.76
C THR A 175 -2.67 6.28 6.42
N ALA A 176 -1.52 6.91 6.18
CA ALA A 176 -1.16 7.53 4.91
C ALA A 176 -0.49 6.50 3.99
N VAL A 177 -1.02 6.32 2.81
CA VAL A 177 -0.44 5.48 1.76
C VAL A 177 0.13 6.39 0.68
N ILE A 178 1.42 6.25 0.40
CA ILE A 178 2.17 7.03 -0.59
C ILE A 178 2.56 6.11 -1.75
N TYR A 179 2.32 6.56 -2.98
CA TYR A 179 2.80 5.88 -4.17
C TYR A 179 3.10 6.87 -5.30
N GLY A 180 4.01 6.50 -6.19
CA GLY A 180 4.40 7.34 -7.32
C GLY A 180 3.31 7.43 -8.38
N GLN A 181 3.15 8.62 -8.97
CA GLN A 181 2.45 8.82 -10.23
C GLN A 181 3.50 9.13 -11.30
N PRO A 182 3.84 8.18 -12.19
CA PRO A 182 4.94 8.33 -13.15
C PRO A 182 4.87 9.66 -13.92
N LYS A 183 5.98 10.38 -14.01
CA LYS A 183 6.15 11.67 -14.71
C LYS A 183 5.33 12.84 -14.14
N VAL A 184 4.61 12.67 -13.05
CA VAL A 184 3.72 13.69 -12.50
C VAL A 184 4.08 14.04 -11.06
N GLY A 185 4.38 13.04 -10.22
CA GLY A 185 4.69 13.29 -8.81
C GLY A 185 4.32 12.14 -7.89
N VAL A 186 3.79 12.47 -6.72
CA VAL A 186 3.47 11.54 -5.64
C VAL A 186 2.00 11.66 -5.26
N VAL A 187 1.34 10.54 -5.05
CA VAL A 187 -0.03 10.48 -4.54
C VAL A 187 -0.01 10.09 -3.06
N VAL A 188 -0.77 10.81 -2.26
CA VAL A 188 -1.04 10.47 -0.86
C VAL A 188 -2.52 10.20 -0.67
N GLN A 189 -2.85 9.07 -0.10
CA GLN A 189 -4.22 8.75 0.28
C GLN A 189 -4.29 8.33 1.75
N ILE A 190 -5.13 9.02 2.53
CA ILE A 190 -5.39 8.65 3.92
C ILE A 190 -6.46 7.57 3.98
N SER A 191 -6.22 6.50 4.71
CA SER A 191 -7.18 5.44 4.96
C SER A 191 -8.36 5.96 5.79
N THR A 192 -9.52 6.12 5.16
CA THR A 192 -10.79 6.49 5.80
C THR A 192 -11.81 5.37 5.61
N LEU A 193 -12.96 5.43 6.28
CA LEU A 193 -14.05 4.48 6.04
C LEU A 193 -14.52 4.49 4.60
N GLU A 194 -14.54 5.67 3.98
CA GLU A 194 -14.94 5.84 2.58
C GLU A 194 -13.92 5.19 1.63
N VAL A 195 -12.62 5.44 1.85
CA VAL A 195 -11.55 4.83 1.08
C VAL A 195 -11.56 3.31 1.21
N LYS A 196 -11.71 2.78 2.42
CA LYS A 196 -11.86 1.34 2.67
C LYS A 196 -13.05 0.75 1.93
N THR A 197 -14.19 1.44 1.95
CA THR A 197 -15.40 1.01 1.22
C THR A 197 -15.14 0.97 -0.28
N ARG A 198 -14.50 2.01 -0.83
CA ARG A 198 -14.12 2.06 -2.25
C ARG A 198 -13.19 0.91 -2.62
N CYS A 199 -12.13 0.67 -1.84
CA CYS A 199 -11.19 -0.42 -2.09
C CYS A 199 -11.87 -1.79 -2.02
N ARG A 200 -12.75 -2.04 -1.04
CA ARG A 200 -13.54 -3.27 -0.96
C ARG A 200 -14.43 -3.47 -2.19
N ASN A 201 -15.05 -2.41 -2.69
CA ASN A 201 -15.88 -2.47 -3.90
C ASN A 201 -15.03 -2.78 -5.15
N ILE A 202 -13.86 -2.15 -5.29
CA ILE A 202 -12.90 -2.45 -6.36
C ILE A 202 -12.50 -3.93 -6.31
N LEU A 203 -12.13 -4.46 -5.13
CA LEU A 203 -11.77 -5.87 -4.96
C LEU A 203 -12.90 -6.83 -5.35
N SER A 204 -14.17 -6.43 -5.15
CA SER A 204 -15.31 -7.26 -5.52
C SER A 204 -15.49 -7.41 -7.04
N MET A 205 -14.81 -6.60 -7.84
CA MET A 205 -14.83 -6.66 -9.30
C MET A 205 -13.66 -7.49 -9.88
N PHE A 206 -12.70 -7.90 -9.04
CA PHE A 206 -11.61 -8.78 -9.47
C PHE A 206 -12.13 -10.21 -9.69
N GLU A 207 -11.52 -10.92 -10.61
CA GLU A 207 -11.78 -12.34 -10.85
C GLU A 207 -11.00 -13.21 -9.87
N VAL A 208 -11.67 -14.16 -9.23
CA VAL A 208 -11.01 -15.19 -8.40
C VAL A 208 -10.44 -16.25 -9.32
N ILE A 209 -9.14 -16.54 -9.15
CA ILE A 209 -8.42 -17.55 -9.94
C ILE A 209 -8.12 -18.77 -9.06
N GLY A 210 -8.46 -19.95 -9.55
CA GLY A 210 -8.15 -21.23 -8.91
C GLY A 210 -9.25 -21.77 -8.04
#